data_b735283f53a1c623631fd08d81156ecd
#
_entry.id   b735283f53a1c623631fd08d81156ecd
#
_cell.length_a   1.000
_cell.length_b   1.000
_cell.length_c   1.000
_cell.angle_alpha   90.00
_cell.angle_beta   90.00
_cell.angle_gamma   90.00
#
_symmetry.space_group_name_H-M   'P 1'
#
loop_
_entity.id
_entity.type
_entity.pdbx_description
1 polymer ?
#
loop_
_entity_poly.entity_id
_entity_poly.type
_entity_poly.pdbx_seq_one_letter_code
_entity_poly.pdbx_strand_id
1 'polypeptide(L)'
;MKGIAVLLALSLFCFLPASAEGWSFGESWEQAPAAYAGVWDADSAPAAPENGGEWYAAPEIPAAEEAPDAAPAEDAGWAASNAAAMYVVNCNEYVNLRAAPDTSAQVLARVPLGEQVVAYGREGDFYRVEYAAQRGYVHADYLSTQPAPFSMRLASDPGYARLDASAIEAYASSEQVDQYGYYAAANASDADPATAWAEGVSGAGEGEWLSLFFSEQKVTGFAIRAGYQRSADAYNANGRPADIRVSVAGESDCAVRLDDARGEQVVLFSSPVVTDFLTIEISSVYGGTGDAYTCISDVRVLLAD
;
A
#
# COMPACT_ATOMS: atom_id res chain seq x y z
N MET A 1 12.60 12.11 -53.18
CA MET A 1 12.00 13.31 -52.63
C MET A 1 10.49 13.11 -52.51
N LYS A 2 9.99 12.75 -51.36
CA LYS A 2 8.60 12.93 -50.94
C LYS A 2 8.62 12.73 -49.42
N GLY A 3 8.58 13.87 -48.70
CA GLY A 3 8.52 13.90 -47.25
C GLY A 3 7.11 13.56 -46.79
N ILE A 4 7.01 12.76 -45.74
CA ILE A 4 5.78 12.52 -44.99
C ILE A 4 5.91 13.31 -43.69
N ALA A 5 5.07 14.35 -43.56
CA ALA A 5 4.92 15.13 -42.35
C ALA A 5 4.05 14.33 -41.37
N VAL A 6 4.58 14.07 -40.18
CA VAL A 6 3.81 13.56 -39.04
C VAL A 6 3.18 14.73 -38.33
N LEU A 7 1.86 14.81 -38.36
CA LEU A 7 1.07 15.78 -37.60
C LEU A 7 1.03 15.32 -36.12
N LEU A 8 1.65 16.12 -35.23
CA LEU A 8 1.35 16.06 -33.81
C LEU A 8 0.00 16.75 -33.57
N ALA A 9 -0.99 16.00 -33.12
CA ALA A 9 -2.23 16.56 -32.60
C ALA A 9 -2.08 16.83 -31.10
N LEU A 10 -1.82 18.13 -30.76
CA LEU A 10 -2.00 18.63 -29.41
C LEU A 10 -3.51 18.79 -29.17
N SER A 11 -4.10 17.95 -28.33
CA SER A 11 -5.44 18.18 -27.79
C SER A 11 -5.37 19.02 -26.54
N LEU A 12 -5.67 20.30 -26.74
CA LEU A 12 -5.88 21.31 -25.70
C LEU A 12 -7.25 21.06 -25.05
N PHE A 13 -7.30 20.53 -23.84
CA PHE A 13 -8.54 20.45 -23.07
C PHE A 13 -8.75 21.80 -22.35
N CYS A 14 -9.70 22.59 -22.87
CA CYS A 14 -10.24 23.76 -22.18
C CYS A 14 -11.07 23.33 -20.97
N PHE A 15 -10.68 23.82 -19.78
CA PHE A 15 -11.53 23.82 -18.60
C PHE A 15 -12.66 24.87 -18.78
N LEU A 16 -13.90 24.42 -18.73
CA LEU A 16 -15.07 25.26 -18.49
C LEU A 16 -15.59 24.96 -17.09
N PRO A 17 -15.97 25.97 -16.29
CA PRO A 17 -16.53 25.73 -14.97
C PRO A 17 -17.98 25.28 -15.09
N ALA A 18 -18.32 24.14 -14.46
CA ALA A 18 -19.69 23.69 -14.33
C ALA A 18 -20.41 24.54 -13.27
N SER A 19 -21.46 25.21 -13.69
CA SER A 19 -22.44 25.91 -12.87
C SER A 19 -23.20 24.94 -11.96
N ALA A 20 -23.36 25.34 -10.70
CA ALA A 20 -24.19 24.66 -9.72
C ALA A 20 -25.66 24.74 -10.13
N GLU A 21 -26.29 23.60 -10.39
CA GLU A 21 -27.75 23.48 -10.37
C GLU A 21 -28.15 22.35 -9.42
N GLY A 22 -29.10 22.71 -8.56
CA GLY A 22 -29.53 22.03 -7.37
C GLY A 22 -30.06 20.60 -7.60
N TRP A 23 -29.66 19.74 -6.71
CA TRP A 23 -30.28 18.45 -6.46
C TRP A 23 -31.18 18.58 -5.23
N SER A 24 -32.51 18.50 -5.46
CA SER A 24 -33.52 18.37 -4.43
C SER A 24 -33.49 16.93 -3.89
N PHE A 25 -33.27 16.78 -2.60
CA PHE A 25 -33.52 15.53 -1.89
C PHE A 25 -35.01 15.26 -1.87
N GLY A 26 -35.50 14.29 -2.64
CA GLY A 26 -36.79 13.69 -2.53
C GLY A 26 -36.76 12.61 -1.44
N GLU A 27 -37.65 12.77 -0.48
CA GLU A 27 -37.97 11.80 0.59
C GLU A 27 -38.45 10.47 0.02
N SER A 28 -37.86 9.35 0.42
CA SER A 28 -38.62 8.09 0.63
C SER A 28 -37.74 7.08 1.38
N TRP A 29 -37.83 7.13 2.72
CA TRP A 29 -37.40 6.04 3.61
C TRP A 29 -38.66 5.30 4.11
N GLU A 30 -39.29 4.57 3.27
CA GLU A 30 -40.37 3.63 3.64
C GLU A 30 -40.03 2.30 2.97
N GLN A 31 -39.53 1.38 3.81
CA GLN A 31 -39.77 -0.05 3.88
C GLN A 31 -38.54 -0.82 4.43
N ALA A 32 -38.46 -0.86 5.77
CA ALA A 32 -37.78 -1.94 6.45
C ALA A 32 -38.81 -3.04 6.75
N PRO A 33 -38.49 -4.34 6.57
CA PRO A 33 -39.42 -5.42 6.82
C PRO A 33 -39.68 -5.58 8.32
N ALA A 34 -40.98 -5.64 8.68
CA ALA A 34 -41.48 -5.96 10.01
C ALA A 34 -41.17 -7.41 10.37
N ALA A 35 -40.31 -7.60 11.36
CA ALA A 35 -40.28 -8.84 12.13
C ALA A 35 -39.72 -8.53 13.52
N TYR A 36 -40.65 -8.57 14.49
CA TYR A 36 -40.60 -8.62 15.94
C TYR A 36 -41.42 -7.53 16.60
N ALA A 37 -42.75 -7.59 16.39
CA ALA A 37 -43.73 -7.04 17.32
C ALA A 37 -44.19 -8.18 18.23
N GLY A 38 -43.54 -8.32 19.37
CA GLY A 38 -44.12 -9.09 20.49
C GLY A 38 -45.26 -8.27 21.07
N VAL A 39 -46.49 -8.79 20.92
CA VAL A 39 -47.70 -8.26 21.49
C VAL A 39 -47.59 -8.39 23.00
N TRP A 40 -47.49 -7.27 23.72
CA TRP A 40 -47.77 -7.20 25.15
C TRP A 40 -49.23 -6.82 25.31
N ASP A 41 -50.04 -7.80 25.74
CA ASP A 41 -51.43 -7.62 26.04
C ASP A 41 -51.56 -6.87 27.38
N ALA A 42 -52.14 -5.68 27.36
CA ALA A 42 -52.25 -4.78 28.51
C ALA A 42 -53.33 -5.21 29.53
N ASP A 43 -53.98 -6.36 29.30
CA ASP A 43 -55.13 -6.81 30.13
C ASP A 43 -54.83 -7.97 31.08
N SER A 44 -53.59 -8.31 31.35
CA SER A 44 -53.22 -9.36 32.31
C SER A 44 -52.36 -8.88 33.49
N ALA A 45 -52.80 -7.81 34.13
CA ALA A 45 -52.28 -7.48 35.46
C ALA A 45 -53.02 -8.31 36.51
N PRO A 46 -52.34 -9.11 37.37
CA PRO A 46 -53.00 -9.79 38.47
C PRO A 46 -53.47 -8.79 39.50
N ALA A 47 -54.76 -8.99 39.98
CA ALA A 47 -55.39 -8.20 41.03
C ALA A 47 -54.53 -8.18 42.30
N ALA A 48 -54.42 -7.01 42.88
CA ALA A 48 -53.73 -6.83 44.17
C ALA A 48 -54.47 -7.58 45.28
N PRO A 49 -53.80 -8.21 46.24
CA PRO A 49 -54.42 -8.85 47.39
C PRO A 49 -54.99 -7.81 48.36
N GLU A 50 -56.27 -7.94 48.65
CA GLU A 50 -56.91 -7.21 49.70
C GLU A 50 -56.53 -7.78 51.07
N ASN A 51 -55.47 -7.27 51.68
CA ASN A 51 -55.27 -7.39 53.11
C ASN A 51 -54.42 -6.20 53.59
N GLY A 52 -55.07 -5.37 54.45
CA GLY A 52 -54.44 -4.22 55.11
C GLY A 52 -53.23 -4.65 55.95
N GLY A 53 -52.04 -4.43 55.43
CA GLY A 53 -50.76 -4.51 56.12
C GLY A 53 -50.11 -3.13 56.14
N GLU A 54 -49.71 -2.71 57.33
CA GLU A 54 -49.03 -1.45 57.57
C GLU A 54 -47.84 -1.27 56.60
N TRP A 55 -47.83 -0.16 55.91
CA TRP A 55 -46.69 0.24 55.07
C TRP A 55 -45.56 0.65 56.00
N TYR A 56 -44.49 -0.20 56.09
CA TYR A 56 -43.26 0.25 56.63
C TYR A 56 -42.71 1.35 55.75
N ALA A 57 -42.50 2.54 56.30
CA ALA A 57 -41.79 3.61 55.62
C ALA A 57 -40.42 3.08 55.18
N ALA A 58 -40.15 3.19 53.88
CA ALA A 58 -38.84 2.89 53.37
C ALA A 58 -37.80 3.78 54.10
N PRO A 59 -36.67 3.23 54.53
CA PRO A 59 -35.61 4.07 55.07
C PRO A 59 -35.22 5.11 54.03
N GLU A 60 -35.17 6.39 54.47
CA GLU A 60 -34.59 7.47 53.66
C GLU A 60 -33.16 7.08 53.30
N ILE A 61 -32.96 6.81 51.99
CA ILE A 61 -31.64 6.67 51.45
C ILE A 61 -31.02 8.10 51.50
N PRO A 62 -29.95 8.33 52.25
CA PRO A 62 -29.30 9.62 52.21
C PRO A 62 -28.94 9.91 50.74
N ALA A 63 -29.28 11.14 50.31
CA ALA A 63 -28.93 11.61 48.97
C ALA A 63 -27.44 11.27 48.72
N ALA A 64 -27.16 10.48 47.72
CA ALA A 64 -25.81 10.23 47.27
C ALA A 64 -25.20 11.60 47.02
N GLU A 65 -24.17 11.94 47.79
CA GLU A 65 -23.33 13.07 47.53
C GLU A 65 -22.83 12.88 46.09
N GLU A 66 -23.21 13.75 45.16
CA GLU A 66 -22.68 13.77 43.81
C GLU A 66 -21.18 13.86 43.94
N ALA A 67 -20.50 12.73 43.73
CA ALA A 67 -19.07 12.71 43.50
C ALA A 67 -18.79 13.65 42.32
N PRO A 68 -17.84 14.59 42.44
CA PRO A 68 -17.51 15.43 41.33
C PRO A 68 -17.16 14.55 40.14
N ASP A 69 -17.83 14.81 39.02
CA ASP A 69 -17.61 14.21 37.72
C ASP A 69 -16.19 14.62 37.28
N ALA A 70 -15.19 13.98 37.88
CA ALA A 70 -13.83 14.02 37.42
C ALA A 70 -13.76 13.05 36.24
N ALA A 71 -14.02 13.58 35.05
CA ALA A 71 -13.58 12.91 33.84
C ALA A 71 -12.13 12.47 34.06
N PRO A 72 -11.79 11.21 33.79
CA PRO A 72 -10.45 10.71 34.07
C PRO A 72 -9.45 11.60 33.34
N ALA A 73 -8.45 12.08 34.07
CA ALA A 73 -7.36 12.94 33.57
C ALA A 73 -6.55 12.30 32.41
N GLU A 74 -6.89 11.07 32.04
CA GLU A 74 -6.28 10.30 30.95
C GLU A 74 -6.70 10.78 29.57
N ASP A 75 -7.82 11.45 29.39
CA ASP A 75 -8.30 11.90 28.06
C ASP A 75 -7.70 13.24 27.60
N ALA A 76 -7.18 14.05 28.51
CA ALA A 76 -6.61 15.36 28.13
C ALA A 76 -5.42 15.27 27.18
N GLY A 77 -4.65 14.18 27.25
CA GLY A 77 -3.52 13.92 26.35
C GLY A 77 -3.90 13.48 24.94
N TRP A 78 -5.16 13.06 24.75
CA TRP A 78 -5.71 12.56 23.49
C TRP A 78 -6.72 13.54 22.85
N ALA A 79 -6.68 14.79 23.26
CA ALA A 79 -7.61 15.80 22.76
C ALA A 79 -7.36 16.05 21.25
N ALA A 80 -8.42 16.08 20.46
CA ALA A 80 -8.36 16.32 19.02
C ALA A 80 -7.68 17.65 18.64
N SER A 81 -7.68 18.64 19.54
CA SER A 81 -6.96 19.92 19.36
C SER A 81 -5.44 19.76 19.25
N ASN A 82 -4.88 18.62 19.69
CA ASN A 82 -3.45 18.30 19.65
C ASN A 82 -3.12 17.27 18.54
N ALA A 83 -4.11 16.85 17.77
CA ALA A 83 -3.94 15.85 16.73
C ALA A 83 -3.18 16.41 15.54
N ALA A 84 -2.14 15.70 15.11
CA ALA A 84 -1.37 15.99 13.89
C ALA A 84 -1.15 14.70 13.12
N ALA A 85 -1.27 14.77 11.79
CA ALA A 85 -0.84 13.68 10.93
C ALA A 85 0.67 13.59 10.94
N MET A 86 1.21 12.40 11.20
CA MET A 86 2.63 12.10 11.12
C MET A 86 2.84 10.81 10.32
N TYR A 87 4.03 10.64 9.80
CA TYR A 87 4.41 9.48 9.00
C TYR A 87 5.47 8.66 9.71
N VAL A 88 5.41 7.36 9.60
CA VAL A 88 6.44 6.46 10.09
C VAL A 88 7.66 6.55 9.18
N VAL A 89 8.82 6.86 9.76
CA VAL A 89 10.10 7.06 9.07
C VAL A 89 11.22 6.35 9.83
N ASN A 90 12.43 6.31 9.27
CA ASN A 90 13.67 5.87 9.94
C ASN A 90 13.63 4.42 10.49
N CYS A 91 12.77 3.56 9.98
CA CYS A 91 12.78 2.12 10.27
C CYS A 91 12.93 1.31 8.98
N ASN A 92 13.25 0.01 9.09
CA ASN A 92 13.42 -0.82 7.90
C ASN A 92 12.09 -1.33 7.32
N GLU A 93 11.16 -1.73 8.17
CA GLU A 93 9.88 -2.32 7.75
C GLU A 93 8.71 -1.75 8.53
N TYR A 94 8.83 -1.66 9.84
CA TYR A 94 7.77 -1.18 10.73
C TYR A 94 8.34 -0.62 12.03
N VAL A 95 7.53 0.12 12.75
CA VAL A 95 7.74 0.52 14.14
C VAL A 95 6.68 -0.10 15.05
N ASN A 96 7.04 -0.35 16.30
CA ASN A 96 6.11 -0.90 17.28
C ASN A 96 5.24 0.21 17.89
N LEU A 97 3.92 0.05 17.82
CA LEU A 97 2.95 0.77 18.64
C LEU A 97 2.90 0.08 20.00
N ARG A 98 3.18 0.79 21.11
CA ARG A 98 3.34 0.23 22.44
C ARG A 98 2.27 0.71 23.41
N ALA A 99 1.98 -0.08 24.44
CA ALA A 99 0.98 0.24 25.45
C ALA A 99 1.38 1.39 26.39
N ALA A 100 2.69 1.69 26.50
CA ALA A 100 3.23 2.76 27.35
C ALA A 100 4.46 3.41 26.65
N PRO A 101 4.86 4.63 27.08
CA PRO A 101 6.02 5.35 26.51
C PRO A 101 7.36 4.76 27.00
N ASP A 102 7.56 3.48 26.73
CA ASP A 102 8.73 2.70 27.15
C ASP A 102 9.04 1.63 26.09
N THR A 103 10.33 1.45 25.78
CA THR A 103 10.80 0.45 24.81
C THR A 103 10.57 -0.99 25.26
N SER A 104 10.42 -1.25 26.54
CA SER A 104 10.08 -2.55 27.13
C SER A 104 8.58 -2.83 27.21
N ALA A 105 7.73 -1.81 26.97
CA ALA A 105 6.29 -1.94 27.06
C ALA A 105 5.74 -2.91 25.99
N GLN A 106 4.58 -3.53 26.30
CA GLN A 106 3.89 -4.44 25.41
C GLN A 106 3.67 -3.79 24.04
N VAL A 107 3.97 -4.56 22.98
CA VAL A 107 3.65 -4.18 21.60
C VAL A 107 2.18 -4.47 21.33
N LEU A 108 1.44 -3.45 20.91
CA LEU A 108 0.03 -3.52 20.57
C LEU A 108 -0.16 -3.82 19.07
N ALA A 109 0.61 -3.12 18.23
CA ALA A 109 0.59 -3.29 16.79
C ALA A 109 1.96 -2.98 16.18
N ARG A 110 2.14 -3.34 14.90
CA ARG A 110 3.25 -2.92 14.06
C ARG A 110 2.72 -1.95 13.02
N VAL A 111 3.32 -0.77 12.96
CA VAL A 111 2.96 0.27 12.00
C VAL A 111 4.01 0.30 10.90
N PRO A 112 3.64 0.03 9.64
CA PRO A 112 4.59 -0.04 8.53
C PRO A 112 5.35 1.26 8.29
N LEU A 113 6.53 1.17 7.69
CA LEU A 113 7.27 2.33 7.17
C LEU A 113 6.40 3.06 6.14
N GLY A 114 6.40 4.41 6.20
CA GLY A 114 5.63 5.27 5.29
C GLY A 114 4.16 5.44 5.69
N GLU A 115 3.65 4.63 6.61
CA GLU A 115 2.25 4.71 7.03
C GLU A 115 1.96 6.00 7.78
N GLN A 116 0.77 6.57 7.54
CA GLN A 116 0.30 7.76 8.22
C GLN A 116 -0.41 7.39 9.52
N VAL A 117 -0.08 8.10 10.59
CA VAL A 117 -0.68 7.95 11.92
C VAL A 117 -1.20 9.28 12.43
N VAL A 118 -2.12 9.24 13.39
CA VAL A 118 -2.53 10.45 14.12
C VAL A 118 -1.76 10.53 15.43
N ALA A 119 -0.93 11.57 15.59
CA ALA A 119 -0.20 11.84 16.82
C ALA A 119 -0.88 12.93 17.64
N TYR A 120 -1.06 12.70 18.95
CA TYR A 120 -1.79 13.58 19.87
C TYR A 120 -0.88 14.38 20.82
N GLY A 121 0.41 14.32 20.63
CA GLY A 121 1.38 15.02 21.45
C GLY A 121 2.45 14.08 21.99
N ARG A 122 3.50 14.69 22.53
CA ARG A 122 4.71 13.98 22.99
C ARG A 122 4.68 13.74 24.49
N GLU A 123 5.15 12.57 24.90
CA GLU A 123 5.39 12.19 26.29
C GLU A 123 6.79 11.59 26.41
N GLY A 124 7.73 12.37 26.96
CA GLY A 124 9.15 12.00 26.95
C GLY A 124 9.67 11.85 25.54
N ASP A 125 10.22 10.69 25.20
CA ASP A 125 10.74 10.35 23.88
C ASP A 125 9.71 9.67 22.98
N PHE A 126 8.43 9.63 23.38
CA PHE A 126 7.36 8.99 22.65
C PHE A 126 6.26 9.98 22.26
N TYR A 127 5.58 9.71 21.14
CA TYR A 127 4.30 10.33 20.80
C TYR A 127 3.16 9.39 21.20
N ARG A 128 2.05 9.99 21.68
CA ARG A 128 0.76 9.30 21.72
C ARG A 128 0.24 9.20 20.31
N VAL A 129 -0.10 8.00 19.87
CA VAL A 129 -0.43 7.69 18.47
C VAL A 129 -1.68 6.86 18.39
N GLU A 130 -2.54 7.20 17.43
CA GLU A 130 -3.67 6.36 17.03
C GLU A 130 -3.41 5.82 15.62
N TYR A 131 -3.52 4.50 15.48
CA TYR A 131 -3.37 3.77 14.24
C TYR A 131 -4.38 2.62 14.20
N ALA A 132 -5.17 2.49 13.10
CA ALA A 132 -6.20 1.45 12.94
C ALA A 132 -7.16 1.35 14.16
N ALA A 133 -7.61 2.49 14.67
CA ALA A 133 -8.45 2.63 15.87
C ALA A 133 -7.81 2.11 17.17
N GLN A 134 -6.49 1.88 17.19
CA GLN A 134 -5.75 1.47 18.36
C GLN A 134 -4.85 2.60 18.85
N ARG A 135 -4.92 2.91 20.15
CA ARG A 135 -4.13 3.95 20.81
C ARG A 135 -2.93 3.36 21.51
N GLY A 136 -1.78 4.04 21.40
CA GLY A 136 -0.54 3.62 22.00
C GLY A 136 0.56 4.66 21.86
N TYR A 137 1.80 4.21 21.91
CA TYR A 137 2.99 5.07 21.90
C TYR A 137 3.99 4.60 20.85
N VAL A 138 4.53 5.56 20.09
CA VAL A 138 5.61 5.34 19.13
C VAL A 138 6.77 6.28 19.46
N HIS A 139 8.00 5.77 19.43
CA HIS A 139 9.19 6.58 19.72
C HIS A 139 9.35 7.68 18.68
N ALA A 140 9.71 8.89 19.13
CA ALA A 140 9.70 10.10 18.32
C ALA A 140 10.66 10.06 17.12
N ASP A 141 11.77 9.34 17.21
CA ASP A 141 12.74 9.19 16.12
C ASP A 141 12.16 8.50 14.87
N TYR A 142 11.06 7.80 15.05
CA TYR A 142 10.37 7.09 13.97
C TYR A 142 9.16 7.84 13.40
N LEU A 143 8.93 9.09 13.82
CA LEU A 143 7.79 9.88 13.34
C LEU A 143 8.25 11.23 12.77
N SER A 144 7.68 11.62 11.63
CA SER A 144 7.94 12.87 10.93
C SER A 144 6.65 13.51 10.46
N THR A 145 6.60 14.84 10.42
CA THR A 145 5.50 15.59 9.79
C THR A 145 5.57 15.57 8.27
N GLN A 146 6.70 15.10 7.71
CA GLN A 146 6.86 14.89 6.28
C GLN A 146 6.98 13.39 6.01
N PRO A 147 6.37 12.88 4.93
CA PRO A 147 6.58 11.51 4.52
C PRO A 147 8.07 11.28 4.23
N ALA A 148 8.53 10.05 4.44
CA ALA A 148 9.85 9.66 3.95
C ALA A 148 9.88 9.82 2.43
N PRO A 149 11.02 10.25 1.84
CA PRO A 149 11.17 10.20 0.39
C PRO A 149 10.91 8.77 -0.11
N PHE A 150 10.19 8.68 -1.23
CA PHE A 150 9.97 7.40 -1.87
C PHE A 150 11.32 6.75 -2.17
N SER A 151 11.45 5.48 -1.84
CA SER A 151 12.67 4.71 -2.05
C SER A 151 12.34 3.23 -2.23
N MET A 152 13.31 2.48 -2.73
CA MET A 152 13.19 1.04 -2.99
C MET A 152 14.39 0.30 -2.40
N ARG A 153 14.20 -0.96 -2.03
CA ARG A 153 15.26 -1.82 -1.51
C ARG A 153 15.03 -3.29 -1.85
N LEU A 154 16.10 -4.04 -1.96
CA LEU A 154 16.00 -5.51 -1.93
C LEU A 154 15.51 -5.97 -0.55
N ALA A 155 14.65 -6.98 -0.54
CA ALA A 155 14.07 -7.55 0.66
C ALA A 155 13.80 -9.05 0.48
N SER A 156 13.56 -9.74 1.59
CA SER A 156 12.97 -11.08 1.54
C SER A 156 11.49 -10.97 1.20
N ASP A 157 10.96 -11.93 0.44
CA ASP A 157 9.53 -12.01 0.16
C ASP A 157 8.75 -12.43 1.42
N PRO A 158 7.89 -11.57 1.96
CA PRO A 158 7.06 -11.93 3.11
C PRO A 158 5.79 -12.69 2.71
N GLY A 159 5.60 -12.97 1.41
CA GLY A 159 4.42 -13.68 0.89
C GLY A 159 3.29 -12.76 0.41
N TYR A 160 3.62 -11.57 -0.10
CA TYR A 160 2.62 -10.68 -0.70
C TYR A 160 1.86 -11.34 -1.85
N ALA A 161 0.58 -10.99 -1.99
CA ALA A 161 -0.21 -11.36 -3.15
C ALA A 161 0.44 -10.81 -4.43
N ARG A 162 0.38 -11.59 -5.51
CA ARG A 162 0.91 -11.19 -6.82
C ARG A 162 -0.25 -10.91 -7.76
N LEU A 163 -0.12 -9.87 -8.55
CA LEU A 163 -1.05 -9.60 -9.62
C LEU A 163 -1.00 -10.76 -10.63
N ASP A 164 -2.17 -11.18 -11.13
CA ASP A 164 -2.26 -12.23 -12.14
C ASP A 164 -1.56 -11.77 -13.43
N ALA A 165 -0.72 -12.64 -13.99
CA ALA A 165 0.02 -12.35 -15.21
C ALA A 165 -0.89 -11.98 -16.38
N SER A 166 -2.06 -12.59 -16.48
CA SER A 166 -3.05 -12.29 -17.53
C SER A 166 -3.69 -10.90 -17.43
N ALA A 167 -3.51 -10.22 -16.30
CA ALA A 167 -3.97 -8.83 -16.07
C ALA A 167 -2.91 -7.78 -16.45
N ILE A 168 -1.74 -8.21 -16.96
CA ILE A 168 -0.60 -7.34 -17.27
C ILE A 168 -0.41 -7.28 -18.78
N GLU A 169 -0.28 -6.05 -19.30
CA GLU A 169 0.18 -5.79 -20.67
C GLU A 169 1.62 -5.25 -20.61
N ALA A 170 2.56 -5.92 -21.26
CA ALA A 170 3.97 -5.54 -21.25
C ALA A 170 4.40 -4.90 -22.57
N TYR A 171 5.19 -3.83 -22.48
CA TYR A 171 5.80 -3.13 -23.60
C TYR A 171 7.26 -2.86 -23.29
N ALA A 172 8.10 -2.77 -24.30
CA ALA A 172 9.51 -2.48 -24.16
C ALA A 172 9.99 -1.47 -25.19
N SER A 173 11.12 -0.82 -24.92
CA SER A 173 11.81 0.10 -25.85
C SER A 173 12.29 -0.60 -27.10
N SER A 174 12.76 -1.85 -26.96
CA SER A 174 13.18 -2.73 -28.04
C SER A 174 12.98 -4.19 -27.65
N GLU A 175 13.01 -5.08 -28.66
CA GLU A 175 12.82 -6.51 -28.47
C GLU A 175 13.74 -7.27 -29.43
N GLN A 176 14.46 -8.26 -28.90
CA GLN A 176 15.37 -9.07 -29.71
C GLN A 176 14.62 -10.13 -30.51
N VAL A 177 15.05 -10.28 -31.75
CA VAL A 177 14.64 -11.36 -32.64
C VAL A 177 15.86 -12.01 -33.25
N ASP A 178 16.00 -13.30 -33.07
CA ASP A 178 17.10 -14.08 -33.65
C ASP A 178 16.60 -15.41 -34.25
N GLN A 179 17.54 -16.25 -34.68
CA GLN A 179 17.21 -17.57 -35.25
C GLN A 179 16.59 -18.55 -34.23
N TYR A 180 16.65 -18.26 -32.93
CA TYR A 180 16.15 -19.10 -31.86
C TYR A 180 14.79 -18.66 -31.34
N GLY A 181 14.38 -17.40 -31.58
CA GLY A 181 13.08 -16.92 -31.16
C GLY A 181 12.89 -15.41 -31.18
N TYR A 182 11.72 -15.04 -30.69
CA TYR A 182 11.30 -13.67 -30.43
C TYR A 182 11.19 -13.46 -28.92
N TYR A 183 11.98 -12.54 -28.41
CA TYR A 183 12.09 -12.28 -26.98
C TYR A 183 11.27 -11.04 -26.59
N ALA A 184 9.97 -11.19 -26.75
CA ALA A 184 8.99 -10.12 -26.57
C ALA A 184 8.90 -9.63 -25.12
N ALA A 185 8.46 -8.38 -24.93
CA ALA A 185 8.18 -7.81 -23.61
C ALA A 185 7.22 -8.69 -22.79
N ALA A 186 6.20 -9.28 -23.44
CA ALA A 186 5.24 -10.16 -22.78
C ALA A 186 5.87 -11.38 -22.10
N ASN A 187 7.03 -11.85 -22.56
CA ASN A 187 7.76 -12.97 -21.95
C ASN A 187 8.28 -12.63 -20.53
N ALA A 188 8.40 -11.34 -20.20
CA ALA A 188 8.79 -10.92 -18.85
C ALA A 188 7.62 -10.76 -17.88
N SER A 189 6.41 -11.10 -18.29
CA SER A 189 5.22 -11.03 -17.43
C SER A 189 4.28 -12.24 -17.57
N ASP A 190 4.75 -13.32 -18.20
CA ASP A 190 3.95 -14.52 -18.49
C ASP A 190 3.99 -15.57 -17.37
N ALA A 191 4.75 -15.32 -16.30
CA ALA A 191 4.96 -16.21 -15.17
C ALA A 191 5.77 -17.47 -15.49
N ASP A 192 6.41 -17.54 -16.65
CA ASP A 192 7.28 -18.65 -17.05
C ASP A 192 8.76 -18.21 -17.00
N PRO A 193 9.56 -18.63 -16.03
CA PRO A 193 10.97 -18.25 -15.97
C PRO A 193 11.83 -18.88 -17.10
N ALA A 194 11.25 -19.76 -17.92
CA ALA A 194 11.93 -20.33 -19.07
C ALA A 194 11.85 -19.46 -20.32
N THR A 195 11.02 -18.44 -20.33
CA THR A 195 10.95 -17.36 -21.33
C THR A 195 11.68 -16.12 -20.84
N ALA A 196 11.90 -15.14 -21.68
CA ALA A 196 12.49 -13.85 -21.29
C ALA A 196 12.16 -12.77 -22.34
N TRP A 197 12.03 -11.53 -21.88
CA TRP A 197 12.30 -10.38 -22.71
C TRP A 197 13.82 -10.22 -22.85
N ALA A 198 14.27 -9.86 -24.02
CA ALA A 198 15.63 -9.40 -24.27
C ALA A 198 15.59 -8.10 -25.07
N GLU A 199 16.39 -7.12 -24.68
CA GLU A 199 16.52 -5.89 -25.47
C GLU A 199 17.14 -6.17 -26.84
N GLY A 200 16.81 -5.34 -27.83
CA GLY A 200 17.15 -5.57 -29.24
C GLY A 200 18.16 -4.58 -29.80
N VAL A 201 18.87 -3.82 -28.94
CA VAL A 201 19.85 -2.83 -29.40
C VAL A 201 21.27 -3.40 -29.45
N SER A 202 22.17 -2.71 -30.08
CA SER A 202 23.59 -3.07 -30.07
C SER A 202 24.23 -2.53 -28.78
N GLY A 203 24.86 -3.39 -28.01
CA GLY A 203 25.51 -3.06 -26.76
C GLY A 203 24.94 -3.85 -25.58
N ALA A 204 25.01 -3.29 -24.38
CA ALA A 204 24.54 -3.94 -23.16
C ALA A 204 23.09 -3.60 -22.79
N GLY A 205 22.39 -2.77 -23.60
CA GLY A 205 21.00 -2.38 -23.36
C GLY A 205 20.81 -1.34 -22.26
N GLU A 206 21.85 -0.60 -21.88
CA GLU A 206 21.73 0.52 -20.95
C GLU A 206 20.81 1.60 -21.53
N GLY A 207 19.81 2.03 -20.78
CA GLY A 207 18.74 2.94 -21.21
C GLY A 207 17.52 2.26 -21.81
N GLU A 208 17.61 0.95 -22.11
CA GLU A 208 16.44 0.17 -22.53
C GLU A 208 15.51 -0.07 -21.34
N TRP A 209 14.20 -0.16 -21.64
CA TRP A 209 13.17 -0.27 -20.60
C TRP A 209 12.08 -1.29 -20.92
N LEU A 210 11.50 -1.81 -19.88
CA LEU A 210 10.32 -2.67 -19.86
C LEU A 210 9.24 -2.00 -19.01
N SER A 211 8.02 -1.84 -19.57
CA SER A 211 6.86 -1.27 -18.89
C SER A 211 5.75 -2.28 -18.79
N LEU A 212 5.21 -2.45 -17.61
CA LEU A 212 4.05 -3.28 -17.31
C LEU A 212 2.86 -2.36 -17.02
N PHE A 213 1.75 -2.55 -17.72
CA PHE A 213 0.50 -1.82 -17.53
C PHE A 213 -0.57 -2.77 -17.01
N PHE A 214 -1.38 -2.31 -16.08
CA PHE A 214 -2.45 -3.06 -15.43
C PHE A 214 -3.55 -2.12 -14.93
N SER A 215 -4.70 -2.66 -14.51
CA SER A 215 -5.69 -1.81 -13.81
C SER A 215 -5.12 -1.31 -12.50
N GLU A 216 -5.46 -0.08 -12.11
CA GLU A 216 -4.99 0.58 -10.90
C GLU A 216 -5.04 -0.35 -9.67
N GLN A 217 -3.93 -0.49 -8.98
CA GLN A 217 -3.73 -1.33 -7.80
C GLN A 217 -2.93 -0.58 -6.74
N LYS A 218 -3.09 -1.00 -5.48
CA LYS A 218 -2.19 -0.61 -4.38
C LYS A 218 -1.00 -1.56 -4.38
N VAL A 219 0.15 -1.10 -4.86
CA VAL A 219 1.37 -1.90 -5.09
C VAL A 219 2.37 -1.63 -3.98
N THR A 220 2.95 -2.69 -3.41
CA THR A 220 3.98 -2.62 -2.36
C THR A 220 5.40 -2.88 -2.88
N GLY A 221 5.53 -3.31 -4.13
CA GLY A 221 6.80 -3.63 -4.76
C GLY A 221 6.65 -4.56 -5.94
N PHE A 222 7.73 -5.19 -6.32
CA PHE A 222 7.73 -6.21 -7.38
C PHE A 222 8.79 -7.28 -7.10
N ALA A 223 8.58 -8.46 -7.66
CA ALA A 223 9.59 -9.49 -7.73
C ALA A 223 10.13 -9.55 -9.16
N ILE A 224 11.44 -9.74 -9.31
CA ILE A 224 12.12 -9.76 -10.61
C ILE A 224 13.05 -10.98 -10.72
N ARG A 225 13.06 -11.60 -11.89
CA ARG A 225 14.03 -12.62 -12.31
C ARG A 225 14.93 -12.02 -13.38
N ALA A 226 15.97 -11.33 -12.93
CA ALA A 226 16.97 -10.72 -13.81
C ALA A 226 17.77 -11.79 -14.58
N GLY A 227 18.06 -11.54 -15.85
CA GLY A 227 18.74 -12.48 -16.74
C GLY A 227 17.84 -13.57 -17.32
N TYR A 228 18.39 -14.39 -18.22
CA TYR A 228 17.66 -15.49 -18.85
C TYR A 228 17.66 -16.74 -17.94
N GLN A 229 16.62 -16.96 -17.19
CA GLN A 229 16.54 -17.96 -16.12
C GLN A 229 16.31 -19.41 -16.61
N ARG A 230 16.07 -19.61 -17.92
CA ARG A 230 15.78 -20.92 -18.52
C ARG A 230 16.77 -22.02 -18.09
N SER A 231 18.05 -21.70 -17.99
CA SER A 231 19.10 -22.60 -17.52
C SER A 231 20.27 -21.82 -16.94
N ALA A 232 21.20 -22.50 -16.26
CA ALA A 232 22.43 -21.89 -15.79
C ALA A 232 23.29 -21.37 -16.96
N ASP A 233 23.34 -22.13 -18.06
CA ASP A 233 24.10 -21.75 -19.25
C ASP A 233 23.50 -20.50 -19.94
N ALA A 234 22.16 -20.45 -20.08
CA ALA A 234 21.46 -19.28 -20.63
C ALA A 234 21.67 -18.05 -19.74
N TYR A 235 21.60 -18.19 -18.42
CA TYR A 235 21.86 -17.12 -17.47
C TYR A 235 23.28 -16.56 -17.58
N ASN A 236 24.27 -17.44 -17.64
CA ASN A 236 25.68 -17.06 -17.72
C ASN A 236 26.07 -16.49 -19.10
N ALA A 237 25.40 -16.94 -20.16
CA ALA A 237 25.70 -16.49 -21.53
C ALA A 237 25.16 -15.08 -21.79
N ASN A 238 24.03 -14.70 -21.22
CA ASN A 238 23.36 -13.44 -21.49
C ASN A 238 23.64 -12.37 -20.41
N GLY A 239 23.43 -11.10 -20.78
CA GLY A 239 23.44 -9.97 -19.85
C GLY A 239 22.24 -10.01 -18.91
N ARG A 240 22.37 -9.34 -17.79
CA ARG A 240 21.30 -9.17 -16.80
C ARG A 240 21.40 -7.81 -16.13
N PRO A 241 20.26 -7.13 -15.86
CA PRO A 241 20.27 -5.85 -15.16
C PRO A 241 21.04 -5.91 -13.85
N ALA A 242 21.92 -4.94 -13.61
CA ALA A 242 22.63 -4.75 -12.34
C ALA A 242 22.02 -3.60 -11.53
N ASP A 243 22.04 -2.39 -12.09
CA ASP A 243 21.30 -1.26 -11.53
C ASP A 243 20.10 -1.00 -12.44
N ILE A 244 18.93 -0.84 -11.84
CA ILE A 244 17.69 -0.48 -12.53
C ILE A 244 17.15 0.82 -11.97
N ARG A 245 16.51 1.60 -12.84
CA ARG A 245 15.66 2.73 -12.45
C ARG A 245 14.21 2.32 -12.61
N VAL A 246 13.41 2.61 -11.61
CA VAL A 246 12.01 2.21 -11.57
C VAL A 246 11.12 3.43 -11.44
N SER A 247 10.08 3.48 -12.28
CA SER A 247 9.06 4.53 -12.29
C SER A 247 7.69 3.93 -12.01
N VAL A 248 6.92 4.58 -11.14
CA VAL A 248 5.52 4.29 -10.80
C VAL A 248 4.73 5.60 -10.71
N ALA A 249 3.41 5.54 -10.74
CA ALA A 249 2.56 6.74 -10.70
C ALA A 249 2.78 7.55 -9.42
N GLY A 250 2.89 8.88 -9.58
CA GLY A 250 2.91 9.84 -8.47
C GLY A 250 4.21 9.94 -7.68
N GLU A 251 5.20 9.08 -7.95
CA GLU A 251 6.47 9.05 -7.23
C GLU A 251 7.65 9.46 -8.13
N SER A 252 8.75 9.87 -7.50
CA SER A 252 9.99 10.12 -8.21
C SER A 252 10.67 8.80 -8.57
N ASP A 253 11.33 8.76 -9.73
CA ASP A 253 12.11 7.60 -10.14
C ASP A 253 13.16 7.22 -9.10
N CYS A 254 13.23 5.94 -8.78
CA CYS A 254 14.19 5.40 -7.84
C CYS A 254 15.11 4.38 -8.49
N ALA A 255 16.38 4.36 -8.04
CA ALA A 255 17.34 3.35 -8.45
C ALA A 255 17.44 2.26 -7.38
N VAL A 256 17.60 1.02 -7.84
CA VAL A 256 17.92 -0.11 -6.98
C VAL A 256 18.94 -1.01 -7.67
N ARG A 257 19.89 -1.52 -6.89
CA ARG A 257 20.86 -2.49 -7.36
C ARG A 257 20.36 -3.89 -7.07
N LEU A 258 20.33 -4.73 -8.11
CA LEU A 258 20.03 -6.15 -8.03
C LEU A 258 21.30 -6.95 -7.72
N ASP A 259 21.13 -8.12 -7.11
CA ASP A 259 22.23 -9.06 -6.93
C ASP A 259 22.52 -9.83 -8.24
N ASP A 260 23.79 -10.15 -8.50
CA ASP A 260 24.16 -11.07 -9.59
C ASP A 260 23.88 -12.52 -9.18
N ALA A 261 22.61 -12.86 -9.08
CA ALA A 261 22.14 -14.16 -8.61
C ALA A 261 20.97 -14.68 -9.44
N ARG A 262 20.97 -15.99 -9.69
CA ARG A 262 19.82 -16.68 -10.27
C ARG A 262 18.70 -16.78 -9.26
N GLY A 263 17.48 -16.69 -9.75
CA GLY A 263 16.27 -16.78 -8.94
C GLY A 263 15.53 -15.46 -8.89
N GLU A 264 14.52 -15.45 -8.06
CA GLU A 264 13.67 -14.28 -7.84
C GLU A 264 14.29 -13.37 -6.79
N GLN A 265 14.30 -12.09 -7.06
CA GLN A 265 14.67 -11.04 -6.12
C GLN A 265 13.47 -10.13 -5.90
N VAL A 266 13.21 -9.76 -4.67
CA VAL A 266 12.08 -8.91 -4.29
C VAL A 266 12.57 -7.51 -4.03
N VAL A 267 11.94 -6.54 -4.68
CA VAL A 267 12.15 -5.11 -4.46
C VAL A 267 10.91 -4.55 -3.80
N LEU A 268 11.04 -4.04 -2.59
CA LEU A 268 9.95 -3.40 -1.85
C LEU A 268 10.09 -1.88 -1.90
N PHE A 269 8.96 -1.23 -2.02
CA PHE A 269 8.79 0.20 -1.89
C PHE A 269 8.83 0.62 -0.41
N SER A 270 9.27 1.84 -0.13
CA SER A 270 9.25 2.40 1.23
C SER A 270 7.83 2.60 1.77
N SER A 271 6.85 2.75 0.87
CA SER A 271 5.41 2.79 1.16
C SER A 271 4.63 2.27 -0.05
N PRO A 272 3.46 1.64 0.15
CA PRO A 272 2.63 1.22 -0.96
C PRO A 272 2.16 2.40 -1.82
N VAL A 273 2.13 2.22 -3.13
CA VAL A 273 1.76 3.23 -4.13
C VAL A 273 0.52 2.76 -4.89
N VAL A 274 -0.42 3.66 -5.13
CA VAL A 274 -1.55 3.41 -6.05
C VAL A 274 -1.08 3.74 -7.46
N THR A 275 -0.97 2.73 -8.31
CA THR A 275 -0.42 2.86 -9.67
C THR A 275 -1.09 1.87 -10.63
N ASP A 276 -1.07 2.20 -11.90
CA ASP A 276 -1.54 1.38 -13.03
C ASP A 276 -0.38 0.97 -13.96
N PHE A 277 0.85 1.32 -13.60
CA PHE A 277 2.04 0.91 -14.34
C PHE A 277 3.27 0.74 -13.45
N LEU A 278 4.23 -0.03 -13.95
CA LEU A 278 5.59 -0.19 -13.44
C LEU A 278 6.54 -0.19 -14.62
N THR A 279 7.46 0.78 -14.67
CA THR A 279 8.53 0.81 -15.69
C THR A 279 9.86 0.52 -15.05
N ILE A 280 10.64 -0.36 -15.67
CA ILE A 280 11.99 -0.74 -15.27
C ILE A 280 12.93 -0.35 -16.41
N GLU A 281 13.84 0.60 -16.17
CA GLU A 281 14.90 1.01 -17.08
C GLU A 281 16.22 0.38 -16.64
N ILE A 282 16.98 -0.17 -17.55
CA ILE A 282 18.31 -0.75 -17.32
C ILE A 282 19.32 0.40 -17.21
N SER A 283 19.92 0.58 -16.05
CA SER A 283 20.97 1.62 -15.81
C SER A 283 22.37 1.07 -15.87
N SER A 284 22.59 -0.20 -15.52
CA SER A 284 23.84 -0.92 -15.69
C SER A 284 23.61 -2.42 -15.76
N VAL A 285 24.62 -3.18 -16.20
CA VAL A 285 24.46 -4.59 -16.55
C VAL A 285 25.59 -5.45 -15.96
N TYR A 286 25.25 -6.62 -15.46
CA TYR A 286 26.16 -7.73 -15.30
C TYR A 286 26.33 -8.42 -16.65
N GLY A 287 27.55 -8.41 -17.21
CA GLY A 287 27.82 -8.95 -18.54
C GLY A 287 27.71 -10.47 -18.59
N GLY A 288 27.24 -10.99 -19.73
CA GLY A 288 27.30 -12.39 -20.08
C GLY A 288 28.67 -12.79 -20.66
N THR A 289 28.84 -14.08 -20.95
CA THR A 289 30.07 -14.62 -21.55
C THR A 289 30.03 -14.63 -23.08
N GLY A 290 28.89 -14.27 -23.69
CA GLY A 290 28.68 -14.19 -25.15
C GLY A 290 28.49 -12.77 -25.66
N ASP A 291 28.14 -12.62 -26.94
CA ASP A 291 27.56 -11.39 -27.51
C ASP A 291 26.13 -11.28 -27.03
N ALA A 292 25.97 -10.76 -25.84
CA ALA A 292 24.83 -11.05 -25.02
C ALA A 292 23.90 -9.85 -24.93
N TYR A 293 22.64 -10.11 -25.21
CA TYR A 293 21.55 -9.20 -24.89
C TYR A 293 21.23 -9.24 -23.40
N THR A 294 20.82 -8.11 -22.84
CA THR A 294 20.34 -8.08 -21.46
C THR A 294 18.90 -8.56 -21.39
N CYS A 295 18.66 -9.53 -20.52
CA CYS A 295 17.39 -10.24 -20.41
C CYS A 295 16.72 -10.02 -19.06
N ILE A 296 15.38 -10.07 -19.04
CA ILE A 296 14.55 -10.20 -17.85
C ILE A 296 13.56 -11.34 -18.10
N SER A 297 13.62 -12.41 -17.28
CA SER A 297 12.73 -13.57 -17.45
C SER A 297 11.35 -13.40 -16.85
N ASP A 298 11.21 -12.64 -15.76
CA ASP A 298 9.88 -12.45 -15.14
C ASP A 298 9.87 -11.23 -14.24
N VAL A 299 8.75 -10.53 -14.20
CA VAL A 299 8.44 -9.44 -13.28
C VAL A 299 7.02 -9.63 -12.75
N ARG A 300 6.88 -9.72 -11.44
CA ARG A 300 5.61 -9.92 -10.75
C ARG A 300 5.30 -8.73 -9.87
N VAL A 301 4.18 -8.06 -10.12
CA VAL A 301 3.72 -6.95 -9.30
C VAL A 301 3.19 -7.47 -7.97
N LEU A 302 3.67 -6.93 -6.85
CA LEU A 302 3.29 -7.31 -5.48
C LEU A 302 2.24 -6.33 -4.96
N LEU A 303 1.12 -6.89 -4.50
CA LEU A 303 -0.02 -6.11 -4.02
C LEU A 303 0.11 -5.87 -2.51
N ALA A 304 -0.27 -4.68 -2.08
CA ALA A 304 -0.46 -4.40 -0.65
C ALA A 304 -1.78 -5.04 -0.17
N ASP A 305 -1.79 -5.48 1.08
CA ASP A 305 -2.98 -5.99 1.76
C ASP A 305 -4.07 -4.92 1.95
#